data_6bccfe3dc81eceee872e75145e22fb22
#
_entry.id   6bccfe3dc81eceee872e75145e22fb22
#
_cell.length_a   1.000
_cell.length_b   1.000
_cell.length_c   1.000
_cell.angle_alpha   90.00
_cell.angle_beta   90.00
_cell.angle_gamma   90.00
#
_symmetry.space_group_name_H-M   'P 1'
#
loop_
_entity.id
_entity.type
_entity.pdbx_description
1 polymer ?
#
loop_
_entity_poly.entity_id
_entity_poly.type
_entity_poly.pdbx_seq_one_letter_code
_entity_poly.pdbx_strand_id
1 'polypeptide(L)'
;MNRYTRTDLAAELDLGDRSDVGETTERFGKVKASTIEIRTEGAAKRLGKPRGKYITIDVGKIWLASDPDFEKAVDVTADKLAQLSCELCGHLPERVLIAGLGNRNITADALGDKTVGLLTVTRHIKLHSKELFEMFGGCEISAVAPGVLGQTGIETAELIYGAVRSVEPELVVAIDSLCARSTDRLATTIQLGSSGISPGSGIGNRRRSLDANTLGVPVLALGIPTVVDSSTLVIDALERAGIENVSPELERVLNNQRSFYVTPKETDTIISELTRLC
;
A
#
# COMPACT_ATOMS: atom_id res chain seq x y z
N MET A 1 -14.54 20.45 5.76
CA MET A 1 -14.86 19.16 5.10
C MET A 1 -13.85 18.02 5.38
N ASN A 2 -12.61 18.30 5.77
CA ASN A 2 -11.54 17.29 5.99
C ASN A 2 -11.75 16.28 7.14
N ARG A 3 -12.78 16.38 7.94
CA ARG A 3 -13.01 15.53 9.14
C ARG A 3 -13.75 14.22 8.87
N TYR A 4 -14.25 14.02 7.67
CA TYR A 4 -15.24 12.96 7.42
C TYR A 4 -14.75 11.79 6.58
N THR A 5 -13.58 11.88 5.96
CA THR A 5 -13.06 10.84 5.08
C THR A 5 -11.82 10.17 5.64
N ARG A 6 -11.78 8.84 5.55
CA ARG A 6 -10.62 8.01 5.92
C ARG A 6 -9.70 7.86 4.73
N THR A 7 -8.40 7.77 4.98
CA THR A 7 -7.40 7.48 3.96
C THR A 7 -6.23 6.68 4.52
N ASP A 8 -5.73 5.77 3.71
CA ASP A 8 -4.46 5.09 3.94
C ASP A 8 -3.27 5.83 3.28
N LEU A 9 -3.56 6.86 2.44
CA LEU A 9 -2.53 7.58 1.70
C LEU A 9 -1.96 8.75 2.50
N ALA A 10 -0.63 8.77 2.66
CA ALA A 10 0.05 9.89 3.32
C ALA A 10 -0.08 11.21 2.55
N ALA A 11 -0.12 11.15 1.21
CA ALA A 11 -0.28 12.33 0.36
C ALA A 11 -1.64 13.05 0.49
N GLU A 12 -2.61 12.44 1.17
CA GLU A 12 -3.93 13.03 1.43
C GLU A 12 -4.05 13.63 2.84
N LEU A 13 -2.98 13.57 3.64
CA LEU A 13 -2.96 14.14 4.98
C LEU A 13 -2.83 15.66 4.95
N ASP A 14 -3.54 16.33 5.85
CA ASP A 14 -3.28 17.73 6.14
C ASP A 14 -2.02 17.83 7.03
N LEU A 15 -0.90 18.20 6.43
CA LEU A 15 0.38 18.23 7.11
C LEU A 15 0.47 19.30 8.20
N GLY A 16 -0.36 20.35 8.14
CA GLY A 16 -0.40 21.45 9.13
C GLY A 16 0.98 22.08 9.31
N ASP A 17 1.49 22.09 10.55
CA ASP A 17 2.88 22.51 10.84
C ASP A 17 3.87 21.54 10.22
N ARG A 18 4.73 22.06 9.35
CA ARG A 18 5.72 21.30 8.56
C ARG A 18 7.10 21.21 9.21
N SER A 19 7.29 21.74 10.40
CA SER A 19 8.61 21.79 11.06
C SER A 19 9.18 20.38 11.33
N ASP A 20 8.32 19.42 11.59
CA ASP A 20 8.64 18.03 11.94
C ASP A 20 8.21 17.01 10.86
N VAL A 21 7.88 17.51 9.65
CA VAL A 21 7.53 16.70 8.48
C VAL A 21 8.38 17.14 7.28
N GLY A 22 9.12 16.20 6.68
CA GLY A 22 9.83 16.42 5.41
C GLY A 22 8.89 16.16 4.24
N GLU A 23 8.97 17.00 3.20
CA GLU A 23 8.25 16.77 1.94
C GLU A 23 9.19 17.01 0.76
N THR A 24 9.26 16.06 -0.15
CA THR A 24 9.99 16.18 -1.42
C THR A 24 9.17 15.62 -2.56
N THR A 25 9.42 16.13 -3.78
CA THR A 25 8.72 15.65 -4.98
C THR A 25 9.70 15.54 -6.14
N GLU A 26 9.65 14.43 -6.82
CA GLU A 26 10.44 14.12 -8.01
C GLU A 26 9.50 13.81 -9.18
N ARG A 27 9.95 14.09 -10.43
CA ARG A 27 9.19 13.81 -11.64
C ARG A 27 10.02 13.00 -12.63
N PHE A 28 9.41 11.95 -13.17
CA PHE A 28 10.00 11.02 -14.12
C PHE A 28 9.08 10.92 -15.36
N GLY A 29 9.11 11.94 -16.20
CA GLY A 29 8.15 12.08 -17.28
C GLY A 29 6.73 12.33 -16.75
N LYS A 30 5.80 11.42 -17.03
CA LYS A 30 4.42 11.48 -16.54
C LYS A 30 4.27 11.00 -15.10
N VAL A 31 5.20 10.19 -14.62
CA VAL A 31 5.19 9.65 -13.24
C VAL A 31 5.72 10.70 -12.26
N LYS A 32 5.03 10.87 -11.15
CA LYS A 32 5.44 11.77 -10.06
C LYS A 32 5.58 10.97 -8.78
N ALA A 33 6.71 11.09 -8.09
CA ALA A 33 6.94 10.51 -6.77
C ALA A 33 7.01 11.62 -5.71
N SER A 34 6.15 11.57 -4.72
CA SER A 34 6.12 12.51 -3.59
C SER A 34 6.44 11.75 -2.30
N THR A 35 7.45 12.20 -1.57
CA THR A 35 7.87 11.59 -0.31
C THR A 35 7.46 12.49 0.86
N ILE A 36 6.78 11.92 1.84
CA ILE A 36 6.46 12.52 3.13
C ILE A 36 7.25 11.76 4.20
N GLU A 37 8.05 12.46 4.99
CA GLU A 37 8.81 11.91 6.10
C GLU A 37 8.28 12.44 7.42
N ILE A 38 7.67 11.59 8.23
CA ILE A 38 7.18 11.90 9.57
C ILE A 38 8.31 11.64 10.56
N ARG A 39 8.87 12.70 11.15
CA ARG A 39 10.12 12.65 11.93
C ARG A 39 9.90 12.48 13.42
N THR A 40 8.80 13.01 13.96
CA THR A 40 8.57 13.07 15.39
C THR A 40 7.32 12.30 15.82
N GLU A 41 7.27 11.87 17.09
CA GLU A 41 6.07 11.26 17.68
C GLU A 41 4.90 12.27 17.75
N GLY A 42 5.20 13.58 17.88
CA GLY A 42 4.18 14.63 17.85
C GLY A 42 3.48 14.68 16.49
N ALA A 43 4.27 14.69 15.39
CA ALA A 43 3.73 14.61 14.04
C ALA A 43 2.97 13.30 13.79
N ALA A 44 3.51 12.17 14.24
CA ALA A 44 2.87 10.88 14.10
C ALA A 44 1.47 10.84 14.75
N LYS A 45 1.33 11.36 15.96
CA LYS A 45 0.03 11.45 16.66
C LYS A 45 -0.93 12.42 15.95
N ARG A 46 -0.44 13.58 15.51
CA ARG A 46 -1.24 14.58 14.79
C ARG A 46 -1.78 14.04 13.47
N LEU A 47 -0.92 13.36 12.72
CA LEU A 47 -1.24 12.83 11.38
C LEU A 47 -1.93 11.45 11.42
N GLY A 48 -1.96 10.78 12.57
CA GLY A 48 -2.52 9.45 12.71
C GLY A 48 -1.76 8.36 11.95
N LYS A 49 -0.47 8.60 11.63
CA LYS A 49 0.42 7.65 10.96
C LYS A 49 1.75 7.52 11.72
N PRO A 50 2.33 6.31 11.80
CA PRO A 50 3.62 6.11 12.45
C PRO A 50 4.73 6.97 11.85
N ARG A 51 5.80 7.18 12.63
CA ARG A 51 7.05 7.76 12.11
C ARG A 51 7.60 6.91 10.99
N GLY A 52 8.14 7.57 9.96
CA GLY A 52 8.72 6.88 8.80
C GLY A 52 8.56 7.67 7.52
N LYS A 53 9.00 7.09 6.43
CA LYS A 53 8.87 7.63 5.08
C LYS A 53 7.70 6.98 4.36
N TYR A 54 6.95 7.81 3.67
CA TYR A 54 5.82 7.43 2.83
C TYR A 54 6.02 8.02 1.45
N ILE A 55 6.21 7.16 0.45
CA ILE A 55 6.41 7.58 -0.94
C ILE A 55 5.14 7.30 -1.71
N THR A 56 4.53 8.34 -2.26
CA THR A 56 3.35 8.24 -3.10
C THR A 56 3.77 8.44 -4.55
N ILE A 57 3.53 7.45 -5.39
CA ILE A 57 3.89 7.43 -6.81
C ILE A 57 2.60 7.55 -7.61
N ASP A 58 2.40 8.69 -8.27
CA ASP A 58 1.26 8.93 -9.15
C ASP A 58 1.61 8.35 -10.53
N VAL A 59 1.00 7.22 -10.87
CA VAL A 59 1.22 6.47 -12.13
C VAL A 59 0.12 6.71 -13.16
N GLY A 60 -0.95 7.40 -12.77
CA GLY A 60 -2.11 7.64 -13.61
C GLY A 60 -2.93 6.36 -13.87
N LYS A 61 -3.73 6.39 -14.93
CA LYS A 61 -4.57 5.23 -15.34
C LYS A 61 -3.73 4.20 -16.09
N ILE A 62 -2.98 3.41 -15.33
CA ILE A 62 -1.97 2.47 -15.87
C ILE A 62 -2.59 1.44 -16.84
N TRP A 63 -3.85 1.04 -16.65
CA TRP A 63 -4.58 0.14 -17.54
C TRP A 63 -4.94 0.73 -18.90
N LEU A 64 -4.68 2.03 -19.09
CA LEU A 64 -4.81 2.74 -20.37
C LEU A 64 -3.46 3.27 -20.85
N ALA A 65 -2.37 2.96 -20.17
CA ALA A 65 -1.04 3.45 -20.50
C ALA A 65 -0.50 2.77 -21.75
N SER A 66 0.36 3.46 -22.49
CA SER A 66 1.20 2.84 -23.51
C SER A 66 2.28 1.99 -22.86
N ASP A 67 2.83 0.99 -23.58
CA ASP A 67 3.89 0.14 -23.05
C ASP A 67 5.07 0.93 -22.45
N PRO A 68 5.61 2.00 -23.11
CA PRO A 68 6.68 2.80 -22.50
C PRO A 68 6.28 3.54 -21.23
N ASP A 69 5.03 4.00 -21.13
CA ASP A 69 4.53 4.65 -19.90
C ASP A 69 4.35 3.63 -18.76
N PHE A 70 3.91 2.41 -19.11
CA PHE A 70 3.79 1.31 -18.15
C PHE A 70 5.17 0.90 -17.62
N GLU A 71 6.13 0.62 -18.51
CA GLU A 71 7.51 0.28 -18.15
C GLU A 71 8.14 1.37 -17.26
N LYS A 72 7.92 2.65 -17.61
CA LYS A 72 8.41 3.76 -16.79
C LYS A 72 7.81 3.77 -15.38
N ALA A 73 6.54 3.45 -15.23
CA ALA A 73 5.90 3.35 -13.92
C ALA A 73 6.48 2.18 -13.11
N VAL A 74 6.74 1.04 -13.74
CA VAL A 74 7.41 -0.12 -13.13
C VAL A 74 8.80 0.27 -12.66
N ASP A 75 9.64 0.85 -13.52
CA ASP A 75 11.02 1.27 -13.19
C ASP A 75 11.06 2.20 -11.98
N VAL A 76 10.22 3.27 -12.01
CA VAL A 76 10.18 4.23 -10.88
C VAL A 76 9.72 3.56 -9.59
N THR A 77 8.76 2.64 -9.67
CA THR A 77 8.28 1.91 -8.50
C THR A 77 9.36 0.99 -7.94
N ALA A 78 10.05 0.24 -8.81
CA ALA A 78 11.16 -0.64 -8.43
C ALA A 78 12.32 0.14 -7.81
N ASP A 79 12.73 1.27 -8.40
CA ASP A 79 13.79 2.13 -7.88
C ASP A 79 13.45 2.66 -6.48
N LYS A 80 12.21 3.14 -6.27
CA LYS A 80 11.77 3.65 -4.97
C LYS A 80 11.61 2.54 -3.94
N LEU A 81 11.19 1.35 -4.34
CA LEU A 81 11.13 0.17 -3.49
C LEU A 81 12.54 -0.25 -3.05
N ALA A 82 13.49 -0.36 -3.98
CA ALA A 82 14.88 -0.70 -3.69
C ALA A 82 15.54 0.35 -2.78
N GLN A 83 15.33 1.64 -3.08
CA GLN A 83 15.84 2.73 -2.24
C GLN A 83 15.34 2.61 -0.80
N LEU A 84 14.03 2.42 -0.60
CA LEU A 84 13.43 2.34 0.73
C LEU A 84 13.84 1.06 1.46
N SER A 85 14.03 -0.06 0.72
CA SER A 85 14.55 -1.32 1.26
C SER A 85 15.98 -1.17 1.77
N CYS A 86 16.86 -0.51 0.99
CA CYS A 86 18.23 -0.20 1.42
C CYS A 86 18.26 0.69 2.66
N GLU A 87 17.38 1.70 2.73
CA GLU A 87 17.30 2.57 3.90
C GLU A 87 16.85 1.82 5.17
N LEU A 88 15.94 0.85 5.04
CA LEU A 88 15.45 0.05 6.15
C LEU A 88 16.46 -0.98 6.65
N CYS A 89 17.21 -1.62 5.73
CA CYS A 89 18.13 -2.70 6.04
C CYS A 89 19.59 -2.25 6.15
N GLY A 90 19.94 -1.04 5.69
CA GLY A 90 21.33 -0.56 5.58
C GLY A 90 22.05 -1.09 4.32
N HIS A 91 21.47 -2.00 3.60
CA HIS A 91 21.94 -2.60 2.33
C HIS A 91 20.75 -3.13 1.54
N LEU A 92 20.94 -3.52 0.29
CA LEU A 92 19.91 -4.23 -0.46
C LEU A 92 19.71 -5.63 0.15
N PRO A 93 18.50 -5.98 0.63
CA PRO A 93 18.30 -7.25 1.34
C PRO A 93 18.48 -8.45 0.40
N GLU A 94 19.14 -9.48 0.90
CA GLU A 94 19.37 -10.73 0.17
C GLU A 94 18.28 -11.77 0.41
N ARG A 95 17.53 -11.64 1.53
CA ARG A 95 16.39 -12.50 1.88
C ARG A 95 15.15 -11.68 2.15
N VAL A 96 14.15 -11.87 1.30
CA VAL A 96 12.89 -11.13 1.36
C VAL A 96 11.69 -12.06 1.48
N LEU A 97 10.77 -11.73 2.38
CA LEU A 97 9.46 -12.36 2.45
C LEU A 97 8.41 -11.39 1.91
N ILE A 98 7.73 -11.78 0.85
CA ILE A 98 6.59 -11.03 0.31
C ILE A 98 5.31 -11.56 0.95
N ALA A 99 4.53 -10.66 1.57
CA ALA A 99 3.25 -10.97 2.20
C ALA A 99 2.12 -10.28 1.42
N GLY A 100 1.36 -11.04 0.63
CA GLY A 100 0.19 -10.55 -0.09
C GLY A 100 -1.04 -10.57 0.79
N LEU A 101 -1.54 -9.39 1.18
CA LEU A 101 -2.68 -9.23 2.09
C LEU A 101 -4.01 -9.17 1.32
N GLY A 102 -5.09 -9.36 2.05
CA GLY A 102 -6.45 -9.21 1.53
C GLY A 102 -7.16 -10.53 1.25
N ASN A 103 -8.32 -10.42 0.64
CA ASN A 103 -9.22 -11.54 0.34
C ASN A 103 -9.32 -11.76 -1.17
N ARG A 104 -8.73 -12.85 -1.67
CA ARG A 104 -8.76 -13.21 -3.11
C ARG A 104 -10.16 -13.32 -3.73
N ASN A 105 -11.18 -13.53 -2.90
CA ASN A 105 -12.57 -13.67 -3.35
C ASN A 105 -13.29 -12.33 -3.47
N ILE A 106 -12.66 -11.23 -3.08
CA ILE A 106 -13.17 -9.87 -3.21
C ILE A 106 -12.21 -9.10 -4.12
N THR A 107 -12.60 -8.85 -5.37
CA THR A 107 -11.70 -8.29 -6.38
C THR A 107 -10.97 -7.04 -5.90
N ALA A 108 -11.66 -6.10 -5.27
CA ALA A 108 -11.06 -4.87 -4.75
C ALA A 108 -10.08 -5.10 -3.58
N ASP A 109 -10.08 -6.27 -2.97
CA ASP A 109 -9.21 -6.66 -1.84
C ASP A 109 -8.21 -7.78 -2.22
N ALA A 110 -8.10 -8.10 -3.53
CA ALA A 110 -7.33 -9.24 -4.01
C ALA A 110 -5.92 -8.88 -4.51
N LEU A 111 -5.51 -7.60 -4.45
CA LEU A 111 -4.24 -7.14 -5.01
C LEU A 111 -3.05 -7.96 -4.49
N GLY A 112 -2.89 -8.06 -3.18
CA GLY A 112 -1.74 -8.74 -2.57
C GLY A 112 -1.71 -10.23 -2.90
N ASP A 113 -2.85 -10.94 -2.80
CA ASP A 113 -2.94 -12.37 -3.12
C ASP A 113 -2.60 -12.64 -4.61
N LYS A 114 -3.14 -11.84 -5.52
CA LYS A 114 -2.87 -11.94 -6.96
C LYS A 114 -1.40 -11.63 -7.29
N THR A 115 -0.81 -10.62 -6.65
CA THR A 115 0.61 -10.29 -6.84
C THR A 115 1.50 -11.46 -6.43
N VAL A 116 1.24 -12.08 -5.28
CA VAL A 116 1.98 -13.29 -4.85
C VAL A 116 1.89 -14.40 -5.89
N GLY A 117 0.75 -14.57 -6.54
CA GLY A 117 0.57 -15.58 -7.60
C GLY A 117 1.39 -15.33 -8.88
N LEU A 118 1.87 -14.11 -9.11
CA LEU A 118 2.68 -13.74 -10.27
C LEU A 118 4.19 -13.70 -9.97
N LEU A 119 4.58 -13.72 -8.69
CA LEU A 119 5.97 -13.61 -8.30
C LEU A 119 6.79 -14.87 -8.62
N THR A 120 8.03 -14.65 -9.05
CA THR A 120 9.03 -15.71 -9.13
C THR A 120 9.70 -15.85 -7.77
N VAL A 121 9.31 -16.88 -7.00
CA VAL A 121 9.96 -17.20 -5.73
C VAL A 121 11.23 -17.98 -5.96
N THR A 122 12.32 -17.65 -5.27
CA THR A 122 13.68 -18.16 -5.56
C THR A 122 14.29 -18.96 -4.41
N ARG A 123 13.73 -18.87 -3.17
CA ARG A 123 14.26 -19.56 -2.00
C ARG A 123 14.47 -21.07 -2.22
N HIS A 124 13.48 -21.74 -2.81
CA HIS A 124 13.60 -23.17 -3.11
C HIS A 124 14.62 -23.46 -4.22
N ILE A 125 14.82 -22.54 -5.17
CA ILE A 125 15.80 -22.67 -6.25
C ILE A 125 17.22 -22.68 -5.67
N LYS A 126 17.51 -21.82 -4.70
CA LYS A 126 18.80 -21.77 -3.99
C LYS A 126 19.20 -23.13 -3.39
N LEU A 127 18.22 -23.88 -2.88
CA LEU A 127 18.46 -25.21 -2.28
C LEU A 127 18.77 -26.28 -3.30
N HIS A 128 18.35 -26.11 -4.56
CA HIS A 128 18.48 -27.13 -5.60
C HIS A 128 19.53 -26.83 -6.67
N SER A 129 19.75 -25.54 -7.00
CA SER A 129 20.73 -25.13 -8.02
C SER A 129 21.21 -23.69 -7.75
N LYS A 130 22.47 -23.61 -7.33
CA LYS A 130 23.12 -22.30 -7.11
C LYS A 130 23.26 -21.50 -8.41
N GLU A 131 23.58 -22.16 -9.52
CA GLU A 131 23.73 -21.51 -10.83
C GLU A 131 22.42 -20.88 -11.28
N LEU A 132 21.32 -21.62 -11.16
CA LEU A 132 20.00 -21.11 -11.51
C LEU A 132 19.59 -19.96 -10.58
N PHE A 133 19.89 -20.06 -9.28
CA PHE A 133 19.62 -19.02 -8.31
C PHE A 133 20.34 -17.70 -8.66
N GLU A 134 21.62 -17.76 -9.03
CA GLU A 134 22.39 -16.59 -9.46
C GLU A 134 21.81 -15.95 -10.75
N MET A 135 21.29 -16.77 -11.68
CA MET A 135 20.62 -16.26 -12.88
C MET A 135 19.34 -15.44 -12.56
N PHE A 136 18.69 -15.69 -11.43
CA PHE A 136 17.56 -14.89 -10.93
C PHE A 136 17.99 -13.70 -10.05
N GLY A 137 19.27 -13.29 -10.12
CA GLY A 137 19.80 -12.13 -9.41
C GLY A 137 20.23 -12.40 -7.97
N GLY A 138 20.28 -13.66 -7.52
CA GLY A 138 20.86 -14.04 -6.22
C GLY A 138 20.07 -13.59 -4.97
N CYS A 139 18.86 -13.06 -5.13
CA CYS A 139 17.99 -12.71 -4.00
C CYS A 139 17.07 -13.87 -3.62
N GLU A 140 17.04 -14.22 -2.34
CA GLU A 140 16.20 -15.28 -1.79
C GLU A 140 14.80 -14.75 -1.49
N ILE A 141 13.86 -14.96 -2.42
CA ILE A 141 12.48 -14.52 -2.34
C ILE A 141 11.59 -15.67 -1.90
N SER A 142 10.84 -15.44 -0.83
CA SER A 142 9.71 -16.27 -0.38
C SER A 142 8.44 -15.46 -0.43
N ALA A 143 7.31 -16.11 -0.62
CA ALA A 143 6.02 -15.41 -0.64
C ALA A 143 4.95 -16.18 0.12
N VAL A 144 4.01 -15.44 0.72
CA VAL A 144 2.83 -15.98 1.40
C VAL A 144 1.62 -15.08 1.16
N ALA A 145 0.48 -15.70 0.84
CA ALA A 145 -0.82 -15.05 0.81
C ALA A 145 -1.70 -15.68 1.91
N PRO A 146 -1.70 -15.12 3.14
CA PRO A 146 -2.31 -15.75 4.31
C PRO A 146 -3.84 -15.72 4.29
N GLY A 147 -4.46 -14.91 3.42
CA GLY A 147 -5.89 -14.66 3.44
C GLY A 147 -6.31 -13.78 4.62
N VAL A 148 -7.60 -13.86 4.96
CA VAL A 148 -8.20 -13.04 6.03
C VAL A 148 -8.71 -13.90 7.19
N LEU A 149 -8.82 -13.29 8.37
CA LEU A 149 -9.29 -13.95 9.60
C LEU A 149 -10.60 -14.73 9.40
N GLY A 150 -11.54 -14.19 8.63
CA GLY A 150 -12.82 -14.86 8.37
C GLY A 150 -12.71 -16.15 7.54
N GLN A 151 -11.59 -16.39 6.86
CA GLN A 151 -11.32 -17.60 6.07
C GLN A 151 -10.51 -18.62 6.88
N THR A 152 -9.54 -18.15 7.66
CA THR A 152 -8.53 -18.98 8.31
C THR A 152 -8.81 -19.22 9.79
N GLY A 153 -9.54 -18.32 10.45
CA GLY A 153 -9.71 -18.29 11.91
C GLY A 153 -8.45 -17.86 12.65
N ILE A 154 -7.40 -17.43 11.94
CA ILE A 154 -6.11 -17.02 12.49
C ILE A 154 -5.83 -15.59 12.04
N GLU A 155 -5.32 -14.74 12.93
CA GLU A 155 -4.90 -13.39 12.55
C GLU A 155 -3.80 -13.43 11.50
N THR A 156 -3.93 -12.60 10.46
CA THR A 156 -2.95 -12.49 9.36
C THR A 156 -1.54 -12.26 9.89
N ALA A 157 -1.38 -11.44 10.93
CA ALA A 157 -0.10 -11.15 11.56
C ALA A 157 0.54 -12.39 12.21
N GLU A 158 -0.25 -13.31 12.75
CA GLU A 158 0.26 -14.55 13.34
C GLU A 158 0.78 -15.51 12.28
N LEU A 159 0.08 -15.64 11.14
CA LEU A 159 0.53 -16.46 10.02
C LEU A 159 1.84 -15.91 9.42
N ILE A 160 1.93 -14.59 9.22
CA ILE A 160 3.14 -13.95 8.69
C ILE A 160 4.28 -14.05 9.70
N TYR A 161 4.02 -13.88 11.00
CA TYR A 161 5.04 -14.09 12.05
C TYR A 161 5.60 -15.52 12.01
N GLY A 162 4.74 -16.54 11.85
CA GLY A 162 5.17 -17.92 11.67
C GLY A 162 6.06 -18.11 10.43
N ALA A 163 5.72 -17.48 9.31
CA ALA A 163 6.54 -17.50 8.11
C ALA A 163 7.91 -16.81 8.32
N VAL A 164 7.92 -15.63 8.97
CA VAL A 164 9.14 -14.90 9.33
C VAL A 164 10.09 -15.79 10.18
N ARG A 165 9.54 -16.49 11.17
CA ARG A 165 10.34 -17.42 12.02
C ARG A 165 10.92 -18.60 11.25
N SER A 166 10.29 -19.02 10.16
CA SER A 166 10.74 -20.15 9.33
C SER A 166 11.73 -19.73 8.23
N VAL A 167 11.53 -18.52 7.66
CA VAL A 167 12.29 -18.02 6.51
C VAL A 167 13.48 -17.18 6.95
N GLU A 168 13.41 -16.54 8.11
CA GLU A 168 14.39 -15.59 8.65
C GLU A 168 14.77 -14.49 7.63
N PRO A 169 13.77 -13.75 7.07
CA PRO A 169 14.02 -12.71 6.09
C PRO A 169 14.71 -11.51 6.73
N GLU A 170 15.42 -10.72 5.93
CA GLU A 170 15.96 -9.42 6.31
C GLU A 170 14.92 -8.31 6.18
N LEU A 171 13.94 -8.51 5.29
CA LEU A 171 12.86 -7.59 5.01
C LEU A 171 11.56 -8.35 4.74
N VAL A 172 10.45 -7.85 5.28
CA VAL A 172 9.11 -8.22 4.83
C VAL A 172 8.57 -7.10 3.95
N VAL A 173 8.09 -7.43 2.75
CA VAL A 173 7.31 -6.52 1.91
C VAL A 173 5.85 -6.94 1.99
N ALA A 174 5.02 -6.10 2.60
CA ALA A 174 3.59 -6.34 2.73
C ALA A 174 2.84 -5.59 1.62
N ILE A 175 2.09 -6.32 0.78
CA ILE A 175 1.32 -5.79 -0.34
C ILE A 175 -0.16 -5.83 0.01
N ASP A 176 -0.85 -4.68 -0.07
CA ASP A 176 -2.27 -4.56 0.32
C ASP A 176 -3.06 -3.61 -0.58
N SER A 177 -4.37 -3.82 -0.57
CA SER A 177 -5.35 -2.90 -1.14
C SER A 177 -5.65 -1.78 -0.14
N LEU A 178 -5.55 -0.52 -0.57
CA LEU A 178 -5.74 0.65 0.29
C LEU A 178 -7.09 1.33 0.04
N CYS A 179 -7.48 2.17 0.99
CA CYS A 179 -8.58 3.10 0.86
C CYS A 179 -8.05 4.52 0.59
N ALA A 180 -8.50 5.17 -0.48
CA ALA A 180 -8.23 6.58 -0.73
C ALA A 180 -9.35 7.47 -0.18
N ARG A 181 -9.00 8.73 0.10
CA ARG A 181 -9.96 9.79 0.37
C ARG A 181 -10.50 10.42 -0.92
N SER A 182 -9.70 10.50 -1.98
CA SER A 182 -10.08 11.11 -3.26
C SER A 182 -10.29 10.05 -4.33
N THR A 183 -11.37 10.21 -5.11
CA THR A 183 -11.66 9.37 -6.27
C THR A 183 -10.58 9.49 -7.35
N ASP A 184 -9.87 10.61 -7.44
CA ASP A 184 -8.81 10.84 -8.41
C ASP A 184 -7.56 9.97 -8.16
N ARG A 185 -7.39 9.47 -6.93
CA ARG A 185 -6.29 8.57 -6.55
C ARG A 185 -6.63 7.09 -6.66
N LEU A 186 -7.89 6.78 -6.93
CA LEU A 186 -8.37 5.41 -6.99
C LEU A 186 -7.71 4.68 -8.16
N ALA A 187 -6.94 3.64 -7.86
CA ALA A 187 -6.18 2.82 -8.79
C ALA A 187 -5.10 3.57 -9.63
N THR A 188 -4.80 4.84 -9.29
CA THR A 188 -3.85 5.68 -10.06
C THR A 188 -2.57 5.99 -9.29
N THR A 189 -2.48 5.49 -8.07
CA THR A 189 -1.42 5.85 -7.12
C THR A 189 -0.90 4.60 -6.41
N ILE A 190 0.42 4.51 -6.25
CA ILE A 190 1.09 3.50 -5.42
C ILE A 190 1.64 4.18 -4.19
N GLN A 191 1.47 3.61 -3.01
CA GLN A 191 2.13 4.07 -1.80
C GLN A 191 3.10 3.05 -1.27
N LEU A 192 4.34 3.47 -1.03
CA LEU A 192 5.33 2.73 -0.25
C LEU A 192 5.42 3.35 1.15
N GLY A 193 5.61 2.52 2.17
CA GLY A 193 5.74 2.97 3.55
C GLY A 193 6.80 2.18 4.33
N SER A 194 7.68 2.89 5.05
CA SER A 194 8.77 2.27 5.84
C SER A 194 8.37 1.85 7.24
N SER A 195 7.14 2.14 7.66
CA SER A 195 6.64 1.86 9.03
C SER A 195 5.77 0.62 9.13
N GLY A 196 5.72 -0.18 8.05
CA GLY A 196 4.79 -1.29 7.94
C GLY A 196 3.35 -0.87 7.61
N ILE A 197 2.40 -1.76 7.85
CA ILE A 197 0.99 -1.57 7.52
C ILE A 197 0.08 -2.09 8.63
N SER A 198 -1.05 -1.42 8.81
CA SER A 198 -2.15 -1.91 9.65
C SER A 198 -3.31 -2.32 8.74
N PRO A 199 -3.46 -3.62 8.43
CA PRO A 199 -4.45 -4.08 7.46
C PRO A 199 -5.86 -3.65 7.86
N GLY A 200 -6.63 -3.11 6.90
CA GLY A 200 -8.00 -2.65 7.13
C GLY A 200 -8.14 -1.38 7.96
N SER A 201 -7.08 -0.64 8.24
CA SER A 201 -7.14 0.62 9.01
C SER A 201 -7.99 1.68 8.30
N GLY A 202 -7.86 1.81 7.00
CA GLY A 202 -8.64 2.74 6.16
C GLY A 202 -10.13 2.43 6.13
N ILE A 203 -10.50 1.19 6.40
CA ILE A 203 -11.91 0.76 6.48
C ILE A 203 -12.42 0.61 7.91
N GLY A 204 -11.63 1.07 8.91
CA GLY A 204 -12.02 1.04 10.33
C GLY A 204 -11.95 -0.31 11.00
N ASN A 205 -11.41 -1.32 10.33
CA ASN A 205 -11.19 -2.64 10.86
C ASN A 205 -9.77 -2.70 11.46
N ARG A 206 -9.62 -2.38 12.75
CA ARG A 206 -8.32 -2.38 13.42
C ARG A 206 -7.84 -3.80 13.65
N ARG A 207 -6.99 -4.30 12.79
CA ARG A 207 -6.25 -5.55 12.96
C ARG A 207 -4.86 -5.27 13.52
N ARG A 208 -4.18 -6.33 13.96
CA ARG A 208 -2.80 -6.24 14.43
C ARG A 208 -1.91 -5.72 13.30
N SER A 209 -1.10 -4.71 13.60
CA SER A 209 -0.17 -4.13 12.62
C SER A 209 0.92 -5.13 12.23
N LEU A 210 1.37 -5.02 11.00
CA LEU A 210 2.56 -5.67 10.48
C LEU A 210 3.67 -4.61 10.44
N ASP A 211 4.50 -4.59 11.45
CA ASP A 211 5.61 -3.66 11.62
C ASP A 211 6.81 -4.36 12.27
N ALA A 212 7.92 -3.65 12.41
CA ALA A 212 9.14 -4.21 12.98
C ALA A 212 8.95 -4.68 14.44
N ASN A 213 8.04 -4.08 15.20
CA ASN A 213 7.78 -4.49 16.58
C ASN A 213 7.01 -5.80 16.65
N THR A 214 6.11 -6.03 15.72
CA THR A 214 5.28 -7.24 15.68
C THR A 214 5.98 -8.42 15.04
N LEU A 215 6.80 -8.19 14.02
CA LEU A 215 7.47 -9.26 13.25
C LEU A 215 8.92 -9.48 13.64
N GLY A 216 9.56 -8.52 14.32
CA GLY A 216 10.98 -8.59 14.70
C GLY A 216 11.97 -8.31 13.56
N VAL A 217 11.47 -7.93 12.38
CA VAL A 217 12.25 -7.57 11.18
C VAL A 217 11.65 -6.33 10.54
N PRO A 218 12.40 -5.53 9.77
CA PRO A 218 11.86 -4.41 9.03
C PRO A 218 10.69 -4.81 8.13
N VAL A 219 9.68 -3.93 8.04
CA VAL A 219 8.50 -4.13 7.18
C VAL A 219 8.32 -2.93 6.28
N LEU A 220 8.35 -3.16 4.98
CA LEU A 220 8.00 -2.21 3.95
C LEU A 220 6.57 -2.51 3.47
N ALA A 221 5.71 -1.50 3.48
CA ALA A 221 4.38 -1.61 2.91
C ALA A 221 4.37 -1.12 1.46
N LEU A 222 3.73 -1.86 0.57
CA LEU A 222 3.35 -1.44 -0.76
C LEU A 222 1.83 -1.53 -0.86
N GLY A 223 1.17 -0.45 -1.24
CA GLY A 223 -0.28 -0.48 -1.36
C GLY A 223 -0.81 0.37 -2.49
N ILE A 224 -1.95 -0.03 -3.02
CA ILE A 224 -2.66 0.69 -4.08
C ILE A 224 -4.10 0.91 -3.64
N PRO A 225 -4.63 2.14 -3.73
CA PRO A 225 -6.03 2.40 -3.39
C PRO A 225 -6.95 1.77 -4.44
N THR A 226 -7.74 0.82 -4.00
CA THR A 226 -8.71 0.09 -4.83
C THR A 226 -10.14 0.44 -4.48
N VAL A 227 -10.35 1.10 -3.34
CA VAL A 227 -11.65 1.52 -2.84
C VAL A 227 -11.62 2.94 -2.30
N VAL A 228 -12.79 3.58 -2.32
CA VAL A 228 -13.08 4.82 -1.58
C VAL A 228 -14.33 4.60 -0.71
N ASP A 229 -14.44 5.34 0.38
CA ASP A 229 -15.67 5.40 1.17
C ASP A 229 -16.80 6.00 0.31
N SER A 230 -18.03 5.49 0.42
CA SER A 230 -19.16 5.99 -0.37
C SER A 230 -19.46 7.48 -0.10
N SER A 231 -19.19 7.96 1.12
CA SER A 231 -19.29 9.38 1.45
C SER A 231 -18.31 10.24 0.66
N THR A 232 -17.17 9.69 0.24
CA THR A 232 -16.19 10.38 -0.62
C THR A 232 -16.80 10.85 -1.94
N LEU A 233 -17.61 10.01 -2.60
CA LEU A 233 -18.26 10.39 -3.86
C LEU A 233 -19.17 11.60 -3.70
N VAL A 234 -19.91 11.64 -2.61
CA VAL A 234 -20.81 12.76 -2.32
C VAL A 234 -20.01 14.02 -2.01
N ILE A 235 -18.97 13.91 -1.19
CA ILE A 235 -18.10 15.04 -0.82
C ILE A 235 -17.38 15.58 -2.07
N ASP A 236 -16.78 14.73 -2.89
CA ASP A 236 -16.12 15.14 -4.14
C ASP A 236 -17.10 15.84 -5.10
N ALA A 237 -18.34 15.36 -5.19
CA ALA A 237 -19.38 15.99 -6.00
C ALA A 237 -19.77 17.37 -5.48
N LEU A 238 -19.92 17.53 -4.18
CA LEU A 238 -20.24 18.81 -3.53
C LEU A 238 -19.09 19.81 -3.69
N GLU A 239 -17.85 19.40 -3.47
CA GLU A 239 -16.66 20.24 -3.65
C GLU A 239 -16.53 20.72 -5.10
N ARG A 240 -16.72 19.83 -6.08
CA ARG A 240 -16.72 20.20 -7.51
C ARG A 240 -17.88 21.12 -7.90
N ALA A 241 -19.01 21.05 -7.19
CA ALA A 241 -20.14 21.98 -7.35
C ALA A 241 -19.94 23.30 -6.60
N GLY A 242 -18.82 23.51 -5.89
CA GLY A 242 -18.54 24.72 -5.10
C GLY A 242 -19.35 24.81 -3.80
N ILE A 243 -19.88 23.69 -3.32
CA ILE A 243 -20.66 23.63 -2.07
C ILE A 243 -19.70 23.29 -0.92
N GLU A 244 -19.28 24.31 -0.18
CA GLU A 244 -18.34 24.15 0.94
C GLU A 244 -19.00 23.79 2.27
N ASN A 245 -20.25 24.21 2.47
CA ASN A 245 -20.99 23.99 3.70
C ASN A 245 -22.11 22.98 3.48
N VAL A 246 -22.07 21.87 4.21
CA VAL A 246 -23.13 20.87 4.23
C VAL A 246 -24.02 21.05 5.46
N SER A 247 -25.31 20.74 5.32
CA SER A 247 -26.23 20.82 6.46
C SER A 247 -25.91 19.73 7.51
N PRO A 248 -26.28 19.94 8.78
CA PRO A 248 -26.11 18.91 9.82
C PRO A 248 -26.83 17.59 9.48
N GLU A 249 -27.93 17.65 8.73
CA GLU A 249 -28.67 16.48 8.26
C GLU A 249 -27.86 15.70 7.25
N LEU A 250 -27.22 16.38 6.27
CA LEU A 250 -26.37 15.75 5.28
C LEU A 250 -25.10 15.16 5.94
N GLU A 251 -24.53 15.87 6.92
CA GLU A 251 -23.42 15.31 7.73
C GLU A 251 -23.77 14.00 8.42
N ARG A 252 -24.99 13.89 8.99
CA ARG A 252 -25.47 12.64 9.61
C ARG A 252 -25.61 11.53 8.57
N VAL A 253 -26.16 11.83 7.39
CA VAL A 253 -26.29 10.85 6.30
C VAL A 253 -24.91 10.36 5.87
N LEU A 254 -23.97 11.25 5.62
CA LEU A 254 -22.59 10.91 5.24
C LEU A 254 -21.90 10.05 6.31
N ASN A 255 -22.09 10.36 7.58
CA ASN A 255 -21.53 9.58 8.67
C ASN A 255 -22.15 8.17 8.80
N ASN A 256 -23.42 8.02 8.49
CA ASN A 256 -24.10 6.72 8.54
C ASN A 256 -23.77 5.82 7.34
N GLN A 257 -23.33 6.39 6.21
CA GLN A 257 -22.97 5.63 4.99
C GLN A 257 -21.52 5.11 4.98
N ARG A 258 -20.74 5.32 6.02
CA ARG A 258 -19.35 4.86 6.14
C ARG A 258 -19.15 3.34 6.10
N SER A 259 -20.21 2.58 5.97
CA SER A 259 -20.18 1.11 5.85
C SER A 259 -20.10 0.62 4.41
N PHE A 260 -20.16 1.52 3.43
CA PHE A 260 -20.14 1.19 2.01
C PHE A 260 -18.86 1.69 1.36
N TYR A 261 -18.24 0.80 0.57
CA TYR A 261 -17.07 1.12 -0.23
C TYR A 261 -17.40 1.02 -1.70
N VAL A 262 -16.79 1.91 -2.49
CA VAL A 262 -16.98 1.98 -3.93
C VAL A 262 -15.64 1.68 -4.60
N THR A 263 -15.71 0.91 -5.66
CA THR A 263 -14.57 0.50 -6.49
C THR A 263 -14.82 0.91 -7.94
N PRO A 264 -13.79 1.01 -8.80
CA PRO A 264 -13.96 1.31 -10.22
C PRO A 264 -14.84 0.28 -10.93
N LYS A 265 -15.53 0.69 -11.99
CA LYS A 265 -16.43 -0.18 -12.78
C LYS A 265 -15.73 -1.39 -13.38
N GLU A 266 -14.48 -1.26 -13.78
CA GLU A 266 -13.67 -2.30 -14.43
C GLU A 266 -12.60 -2.86 -13.49
N THR A 267 -12.94 -3.07 -12.22
CA THR A 267 -12.00 -3.43 -11.16
C THR A 267 -11.18 -4.68 -11.49
N ASP A 268 -11.76 -5.70 -12.13
CA ASP A 268 -11.03 -6.92 -12.48
C ASP A 268 -9.87 -6.65 -13.45
N THR A 269 -10.11 -5.88 -14.50
CA THR A 269 -9.08 -5.48 -15.47
C THR A 269 -8.04 -4.60 -14.80
N ILE A 270 -8.46 -3.61 -14.03
CA ILE A 270 -7.59 -2.68 -13.31
C ILE A 270 -6.67 -3.44 -12.34
N ILE A 271 -7.22 -4.33 -11.51
CA ILE A 271 -6.42 -5.14 -10.58
C ILE A 271 -5.44 -6.04 -11.32
N SER A 272 -5.82 -6.61 -12.46
CA SER A 272 -4.89 -7.42 -13.25
C SER A 272 -3.68 -6.62 -13.73
N GLU A 273 -3.86 -5.39 -14.22
CA GLU A 273 -2.75 -4.54 -14.64
C GLU A 273 -1.92 -4.02 -13.44
N LEU A 274 -2.57 -3.66 -12.34
CA LEU A 274 -1.88 -3.23 -11.13
C LEU A 274 -1.02 -4.33 -10.50
N THR A 275 -1.47 -5.61 -10.56
CA THR A 275 -0.65 -6.73 -10.09
C THR A 275 0.60 -6.97 -10.93
N ARG A 276 0.56 -6.66 -12.23
CA ARG A 276 1.75 -6.73 -13.12
C ARG A 276 2.76 -5.62 -12.80
N LEU A 277 2.31 -4.52 -12.23
CA LEU A 277 3.17 -3.40 -11.85
C LEU A 277 3.85 -3.63 -10.48
N CYS A 278 3.17 -4.31 -9.55
CA CYS A 278 3.70 -4.68 -8.23
C CYS A 278 4.71 -5.82 -8.31
#